data_ab863aedba1d6d1d5cea88fd8c1a790b
#
_entry.id   ab863aedba1d6d1d5cea88fd8c1a790b
#
_cell.length_a   1.000
_cell.length_b   1.000
_cell.length_c   1.000
_cell.angle_alpha   90.00
_cell.angle_beta   90.00
_cell.angle_gamma   90.00
#
_symmetry.space_group_name_H-M   'P 1'
#
loop_
_entity.id
_entity.type
_entity.pdbx_description
1 polymer ?
#
loop_
_entity_poly.entity_id
_entity_poly.type
_entity_poly.pdbx_seq_one_letter_code
_entity_poly.pdbx_strand_id
1 'polypeptide(L)'
;MSGGRGWWERDRWYPPPAKKLPPPAHGIKVQKIGATWWGRRWIEALERLSSQYANRVARGRTYARAGRVHDLVVGAGSVRARVTGSRRTPYVVTFKIAALPPATWAKAVDEMAKQALFSAQLLAGEMPAEIDEAFRRAGASLFPSTRRDLATDCSCPDAANPCKHVAATHCVLGEAFDKDPFLLFELRGRAKADVLDALRRARAGAAREPVPRATV
;
A
#
# COMPACT_ATOMS: atom_id res chain seq x y z
N MET A 1 -52.48 38.07 4.43
CA MET A 1 -51.79 37.02 5.18
C MET A 1 -50.35 36.93 4.65
N SER A 2 -49.41 37.59 5.33
CA SER A 2 -48.01 37.71 4.94
C SER A 2 -47.21 36.62 5.64
N GLY A 3 -46.79 35.59 4.89
CA GLY A 3 -45.95 34.52 5.39
C GLY A 3 -44.50 35.00 5.55
N GLY A 4 -44.10 35.23 6.80
CA GLY A 4 -42.74 35.56 7.14
C GLY A 4 -41.78 34.41 6.83
N ARG A 5 -40.83 34.64 5.92
CA ARG A 5 -39.68 33.77 5.73
C ARG A 5 -38.88 33.74 7.01
N GLY A 6 -38.64 32.53 7.51
CA GLY A 6 -37.88 32.31 8.75
C GLY A 6 -36.44 32.79 8.67
N TRP A 7 -36.03 33.50 9.65
CA TRP A 7 -34.70 34.11 9.82
C TRP A 7 -33.53 33.07 10.04
N TRP A 8 -33.76 31.79 9.90
CA TRP A 8 -32.74 30.71 9.88
C TRP A 8 -32.16 30.43 8.48
N GLU A 9 -32.65 31.03 7.41
CA GLU A 9 -31.98 31.09 6.10
C GLU A 9 -30.90 32.16 6.08
N ARG A 10 -30.10 32.32 7.16
CA ARG A 10 -28.87 33.06 7.06
C ARG A 10 -27.90 32.17 6.27
N ASP A 11 -27.63 32.64 5.04
CA ASP A 11 -26.57 32.14 4.17
C ASP A 11 -25.36 31.72 5.01
N ARG A 12 -25.20 30.40 5.19
CA ARG A 12 -23.91 29.89 5.65
C ARG A 12 -22.93 30.21 4.56
N TRP A 13 -22.30 31.36 4.66
CA TRP A 13 -21.22 31.73 3.77
C TRP A 13 -20.10 30.69 3.93
N TYR A 14 -20.06 29.70 3.04
CA TYR A 14 -18.93 28.81 2.90
C TYR A 14 -17.93 29.52 1.99
N PRO A 15 -16.74 29.87 2.47
CA PRO A 15 -15.74 30.46 1.60
C PRO A 15 -15.47 29.49 0.44
N PRO A 16 -15.31 30.00 -0.78
CA PRO A 16 -15.05 29.15 -1.92
C PRO A 16 -13.82 28.26 -1.64
N PRO A 17 -13.82 27.01 -2.10
CA PRO A 17 -12.71 26.11 -1.85
C PRO A 17 -11.40 26.72 -2.34
N ALA A 18 -10.38 26.71 -1.48
CA ALA A 18 -9.08 27.26 -1.81
C ALA A 18 -8.55 26.69 -3.14
N LYS A 19 -8.09 27.58 -4.03
CA LYS A 19 -7.55 27.21 -5.34
C LYS A 19 -6.35 26.28 -5.16
N LYS A 20 -6.38 25.16 -5.82
CA LYS A 20 -5.26 24.17 -5.78
C LYS A 20 -4.08 24.73 -6.59
N LEU A 21 -2.88 24.54 -6.08
CA LEU A 21 -1.67 24.80 -6.85
C LEU A 21 -1.54 23.78 -8.01
N PRO A 22 -0.82 24.11 -9.09
CA PRO A 22 -0.51 23.15 -10.14
C PRO A 22 0.27 21.96 -9.55
N PRO A 23 0.15 20.74 -10.13
CA PRO A 23 0.97 19.63 -9.73
C PRO A 23 2.44 19.90 -10.05
N PRO A 24 3.40 19.37 -9.27
CA PRO A 24 4.81 19.55 -9.56
C PRO A 24 5.21 18.77 -10.82
N ALA A 25 6.25 19.23 -11.52
CA ALA A 25 6.73 18.60 -12.75
C ALA A 25 7.16 17.13 -12.53
N HIS A 26 7.72 16.82 -11.34
CA HIS A 26 8.14 15.49 -10.91
C HIS A 26 7.03 14.69 -10.20
N GLY A 27 5.78 15.13 -10.32
CA GLY A 27 4.64 14.44 -9.71
C GLY A 27 4.36 13.08 -10.36
N ILE A 28 4.07 12.09 -9.51
CA ILE A 28 3.78 10.72 -9.94
C ILE A 28 2.34 10.66 -10.44
N LYS A 29 2.18 10.49 -11.76
CA LYS A 29 0.87 10.35 -12.41
C LYS A 29 0.48 8.89 -12.48
N VAL A 30 -0.60 8.55 -11.82
CA VAL A 30 -1.17 7.21 -11.85
C VAL A 30 -2.03 7.02 -13.09
N GLN A 31 -1.78 5.95 -13.83
CA GLN A 31 -2.58 5.56 -15.01
C GLN A 31 -3.58 4.45 -14.66
N LYS A 32 -3.10 3.37 -14.06
CA LYS A 32 -3.90 2.22 -13.64
C LYS A 32 -3.72 2.00 -12.15
N ILE A 33 -4.79 1.74 -11.43
CA ILE A 33 -4.78 1.51 -9.98
C ILE A 33 -5.25 0.08 -9.75
N GLY A 34 -4.40 -0.76 -9.18
CA GLY A 34 -4.73 -2.16 -8.93
C GLY A 34 -4.88 -2.95 -10.22
N ALA A 35 -3.94 -2.84 -11.15
CA ALA A 35 -3.91 -3.61 -12.40
C ALA A 35 -3.70 -5.11 -12.13
N THR A 36 -2.81 -5.41 -11.18
CA THR A 36 -2.49 -6.77 -10.74
C THR A 36 -3.41 -7.22 -9.61
N TRP A 37 -3.41 -8.51 -9.28
CA TRP A 37 -4.19 -9.01 -8.13
C TRP A 37 -3.66 -8.47 -6.79
N TRP A 38 -2.35 -8.31 -6.64
CA TRP A 38 -1.72 -7.76 -5.42
C TRP A 38 -1.95 -6.26 -5.26
N GLY A 39 -1.90 -5.49 -6.36
CA GLY A 39 -2.27 -4.08 -6.34
C GLY A 39 -3.74 -3.88 -5.98
N ARG A 40 -4.67 -4.71 -6.49
CA ARG A 40 -6.08 -4.71 -6.06
C ARG A 40 -6.21 -5.04 -4.58
N ARG A 41 -5.51 -6.09 -4.11
CA ARG A 41 -5.53 -6.50 -2.71
C ARG A 41 -5.06 -5.39 -1.76
N TRP A 42 -4.04 -4.62 -2.17
CA TRP A 42 -3.60 -3.44 -1.44
C TRP A 42 -4.71 -2.38 -1.36
N ILE A 43 -5.36 -2.04 -2.47
CA ILE A 43 -6.44 -1.05 -2.50
C ILE A 43 -7.61 -1.49 -1.62
N GLU A 44 -8.05 -2.74 -1.72
CA GLU A 44 -9.13 -3.31 -0.93
C GLU A 44 -8.81 -3.34 0.58
N ALA A 45 -7.54 -3.56 0.93
CA ALA A 45 -7.14 -3.61 2.34
C ALA A 45 -7.50 -2.31 3.06
N LEU A 46 -7.23 -1.14 2.46
CA LEU A 46 -7.58 0.14 3.06
C LEU A 46 -9.08 0.45 2.99
N GLU A 47 -9.75 0.06 1.92
CA GLU A 47 -11.21 0.23 1.77
C GLU A 47 -11.97 -0.52 2.87
N ARG A 48 -11.53 -1.73 3.23
CA ARG A 48 -12.09 -2.51 4.33
C ARG A 48 -11.83 -1.91 5.71
N LEU A 49 -10.72 -1.19 5.88
CA LEU A 49 -10.34 -0.62 7.17
C LEU A 49 -11.12 0.64 7.55
N SER A 50 -11.83 1.28 6.61
CA SER A 50 -12.58 2.51 6.89
C SER A 50 -13.82 2.64 6.00
N SER A 51 -15.01 2.63 6.62
CA SER A 51 -16.29 2.87 5.93
C SER A 51 -16.41 4.28 5.32
N GLN A 52 -15.68 5.26 5.87
CA GLN A 52 -15.63 6.64 5.34
C GLN A 52 -14.67 6.78 4.15
N TYR A 53 -13.93 5.73 3.81
CA TYR A 53 -12.89 5.77 2.80
C TYR A 53 -13.45 5.88 1.38
N ALA A 54 -14.58 5.24 1.08
CA ALA A 54 -15.15 5.21 -0.27
C ALA A 54 -15.31 6.62 -0.90
N ASN A 55 -15.84 7.58 -0.15
CA ASN A 55 -15.98 8.97 -0.60
C ASN A 55 -14.64 9.71 -0.75
N ARG A 56 -13.61 9.30 -0.01
CA ARG A 56 -12.27 9.90 -0.05
C ARG A 56 -11.43 9.32 -1.16
N VAL A 57 -11.65 8.04 -1.52
CA VAL A 57 -10.95 7.34 -2.62
C VAL A 57 -11.17 8.06 -3.94
N ALA A 58 -12.40 8.45 -4.27
CA ALA A 58 -12.68 9.17 -5.52
C ALA A 58 -11.88 10.46 -5.65
N ARG A 59 -11.79 11.25 -4.57
CA ARG A 59 -10.95 12.46 -4.52
C ARG A 59 -9.46 12.14 -4.55
N GLY A 60 -9.05 11.08 -3.88
CA GLY A 60 -7.68 10.57 -3.90
C GLY A 60 -7.23 10.14 -5.29
N ARG A 61 -8.06 9.38 -6.00
CA ARG A 61 -7.82 8.98 -7.40
C ARG A 61 -7.62 10.19 -8.32
N THR A 62 -8.43 11.24 -8.15
CA THR A 62 -8.27 12.50 -8.91
C THR A 62 -6.91 13.14 -8.63
N TYR A 63 -6.47 13.18 -7.36
CA TYR A 63 -5.16 13.72 -6.98
C TYR A 63 -3.99 12.88 -7.54
N ALA A 64 -4.09 11.56 -7.45
CA ALA A 64 -3.09 10.63 -7.95
C ALA A 64 -2.93 10.74 -9.48
N ARG A 65 -4.06 10.75 -10.23
CA ARG A 65 -4.05 10.92 -11.69
C ARG A 65 -3.50 12.29 -12.13
N ALA A 66 -3.74 13.32 -11.33
CA ALA A 66 -3.21 14.66 -11.59
C ALA A 66 -1.71 14.81 -11.26
N GLY A 67 -1.02 13.77 -10.78
CA GLY A 67 0.40 13.84 -10.43
C GLY A 67 0.69 14.75 -9.23
N ARG A 68 -0.23 14.80 -8.25
CA ARG A 68 -0.06 15.64 -7.07
C ARG A 68 0.77 15.00 -5.96
N VAL A 69 0.98 13.70 -6.03
CA VAL A 69 1.85 12.94 -5.12
C VAL A 69 3.26 12.91 -5.71
N HIS A 70 4.25 13.17 -4.88
CA HIS A 70 5.66 13.17 -5.26
C HIS A 70 6.53 12.77 -4.06
N ASP A 71 7.83 12.60 -4.28
CA ASP A 71 8.81 12.22 -3.26
C ASP A 71 8.36 11.00 -2.45
N LEU A 72 7.84 9.98 -3.16
CA LEU A 72 7.41 8.73 -2.56
C LEU A 72 8.64 7.90 -2.18
N VAL A 73 8.75 7.57 -0.91
CA VAL A 73 9.79 6.70 -0.36
C VAL A 73 9.11 5.56 0.38
N VAL A 74 9.44 4.34 -0.01
CA VAL A 74 9.04 3.12 0.68
C VAL A 74 10.25 2.61 1.45
N GLY A 75 10.07 2.18 2.68
CA GLY A 75 11.09 1.59 3.52
C GLY A 75 10.49 0.60 4.50
N ALA A 76 11.34 -0.04 5.29
CA ALA A 76 10.90 -1.03 6.27
C ALA A 76 9.90 -0.43 7.26
N GLY A 77 8.67 -0.93 7.24
CA GLY A 77 7.60 -0.51 8.13
C GLY A 77 7.00 0.87 7.85
N SER A 78 7.43 1.59 6.80
CA SER A 78 6.93 2.94 6.58
C SER A 78 6.93 3.35 5.11
N VAL A 79 5.99 4.25 4.79
CA VAL A 79 5.98 4.99 3.53
C VAL A 79 5.87 6.46 3.85
N ARG A 80 6.60 7.29 3.13
CA ARG A 80 6.49 8.74 3.18
C ARG A 80 6.32 9.30 1.78
N ALA A 81 5.43 10.29 1.65
CA ALA A 81 5.24 11.01 0.40
C ALA A 81 4.89 12.47 0.67
N ARG A 82 5.02 13.31 -0.35
CA ARG A 82 4.53 14.68 -0.35
C ARG A 82 3.36 14.81 -1.32
N VAL A 83 2.38 15.63 -0.95
CA VAL A 83 1.18 15.85 -1.77
C VAL A 83 0.93 17.34 -1.94
N THR A 84 0.97 17.82 -3.18
CA THR A 84 0.69 19.22 -3.51
C THR A 84 -0.82 19.48 -3.46
N GLY A 85 -1.23 20.39 -2.60
CA GLY A 85 -2.63 20.79 -2.41
C GLY A 85 -2.86 22.27 -2.71
N SER A 86 -3.49 22.98 -1.77
CA SER A 86 -3.76 24.44 -1.84
C SER A 86 -2.70 25.29 -1.15
N ARG A 87 -1.86 24.70 -0.31
CA ARG A 87 -0.75 25.43 0.37
C ARG A 87 0.52 25.36 -0.48
N ARG A 88 1.38 26.38 -0.37
CA ARG A 88 2.70 26.39 -1.02
C ARG A 88 3.57 25.21 -0.57
N THR A 89 3.60 24.95 0.74
CA THR A 89 4.29 23.78 1.30
C THR A 89 3.44 22.53 1.07
N PRO A 90 3.95 21.51 0.39
CA PRO A 90 3.25 20.23 0.20
C PRO A 90 2.93 19.56 1.54
N TYR A 91 1.82 18.86 1.60
CA TYR A 91 1.45 18.05 2.75
C TYR A 91 2.32 16.80 2.81
N VAL A 92 2.78 16.46 4.00
CA VAL A 92 3.49 15.21 4.27
C VAL A 92 2.46 14.14 4.61
N VAL A 93 2.54 13.02 3.93
CA VAL A 93 1.74 11.83 4.20
C VAL A 93 2.66 10.71 4.65
N THR A 94 2.27 10.02 5.71
CA THR A 94 3.01 8.87 6.25
C THR A 94 2.07 7.67 6.39
N PHE A 95 2.56 6.50 6.01
CA PHE A 95 1.97 5.21 6.35
C PHE A 95 2.95 4.48 7.27
N LYS A 96 2.42 3.79 8.26
CA LYS A 96 3.20 2.89 9.12
C LYS A 96 2.52 1.54 9.12
N ILE A 97 3.29 0.50 8.83
CA ILE A 97 2.87 -0.90 8.87
C ILE A 97 3.93 -1.68 9.65
N ALA A 98 3.53 -2.57 10.53
CA ALA A 98 4.50 -3.35 11.29
C ALA A 98 5.37 -4.21 10.35
N ALA A 99 6.68 -4.06 10.42
CA ALA A 99 7.61 -4.98 9.78
C ALA A 99 7.47 -6.37 10.41
N LEU A 100 7.62 -7.41 9.58
CA LEU A 100 7.56 -8.79 10.08
C LEU A 100 8.86 -9.15 10.80
N PRO A 101 8.78 -9.86 11.92
CA PRO A 101 9.96 -10.36 12.63
C PRO A 101 10.81 -11.29 11.75
N PRO A 102 12.13 -11.32 11.95
CA PRO A 102 13.03 -12.21 11.18
C PRO A 102 12.61 -13.68 11.20
N ALA A 103 12.14 -14.17 12.35
CA ALA A 103 11.65 -15.55 12.47
C ALA A 103 10.39 -15.83 11.61
N THR A 104 9.49 -14.86 11.49
CA THR A 104 8.32 -14.97 10.62
C THR A 104 8.72 -14.96 9.15
N TRP A 105 9.69 -14.11 8.78
CA TRP A 105 10.25 -14.11 7.44
C TRP A 105 10.93 -15.43 7.08
N ALA A 106 11.70 -16.03 8.01
CA ALA A 106 12.31 -17.33 7.78
C ALA A 106 11.25 -18.39 7.46
N LYS A 107 10.19 -18.49 8.28
CA LYS A 107 9.08 -19.40 8.02
C LYS A 107 8.38 -19.15 6.69
N ALA A 108 8.14 -17.88 6.33
CA ALA A 108 7.52 -17.54 5.04
C ALA A 108 8.42 -17.94 3.86
N VAL A 109 9.73 -17.73 3.96
CA VAL A 109 10.70 -18.17 2.95
C VAL A 109 10.70 -19.70 2.82
N ASP A 110 10.67 -20.43 3.92
CA ASP A 110 10.61 -21.91 3.90
C ASP A 110 9.33 -22.40 3.21
N GLU A 111 8.18 -21.77 3.51
CA GLU A 111 6.91 -22.11 2.85
C GLU A 111 6.96 -21.81 1.34
N MET A 112 7.53 -20.67 0.94
CA MET A 112 7.70 -20.32 -0.47
C MET A 112 8.68 -21.26 -1.19
N ALA A 113 9.75 -21.70 -0.52
CA ALA A 113 10.78 -22.55 -1.10
C ALA A 113 10.28 -23.96 -1.43
N LYS A 114 9.21 -24.44 -0.76
CA LYS A 114 8.56 -25.75 -1.04
C LYS A 114 8.04 -25.85 -2.47
N GLN A 115 7.78 -24.73 -3.15
CA GLN A 115 7.27 -24.69 -4.50
C GLN A 115 8.28 -24.03 -5.45
N ALA A 116 8.80 -24.81 -6.40
CA ALA A 116 9.77 -24.32 -7.39
C ALA A 116 9.23 -23.12 -8.19
N LEU A 117 7.91 -23.15 -8.49
CA LEU A 117 7.23 -22.12 -9.26
C LEU A 117 7.29 -20.75 -8.57
N PHE A 118 7.18 -20.65 -7.24
CA PHE A 118 7.28 -19.39 -6.53
C PHE A 118 8.58 -18.65 -6.80
N SER A 119 9.70 -19.37 -6.70
CA SER A 119 11.00 -18.76 -6.95
C SER A 119 11.13 -18.29 -8.40
N ALA A 120 10.60 -19.04 -9.37
CA ALA A 120 10.64 -18.66 -10.78
C ALA A 120 9.80 -17.42 -11.05
N GLN A 121 8.57 -17.35 -10.53
CA GLN A 121 7.68 -16.18 -10.67
C GLN A 121 8.27 -14.94 -10.01
N LEU A 122 8.78 -15.05 -8.78
CA LEU A 122 9.40 -13.91 -8.09
C LEU A 122 10.66 -13.42 -8.83
N LEU A 123 11.47 -14.32 -9.40
CA LEU A 123 12.62 -13.95 -10.24
C LEU A 123 12.19 -13.22 -11.51
N ALA A 124 11.03 -13.59 -12.09
CA ALA A 124 10.43 -12.90 -13.23
C ALA A 124 9.75 -11.57 -12.87
N GLY A 125 9.72 -11.18 -11.58
CA GLY A 125 9.04 -9.97 -11.11
C GLY A 125 7.53 -10.14 -10.94
N GLU A 126 7.04 -11.37 -10.93
CA GLU A 126 5.65 -11.72 -10.73
C GLU A 126 5.40 -12.18 -9.29
N MET A 127 4.26 -11.84 -8.73
CA MET A 127 3.87 -12.31 -7.41
C MET A 127 2.91 -13.51 -7.55
N PRO A 128 3.30 -14.70 -7.03
CA PRO A 128 2.41 -15.86 -7.03
C PRO A 128 1.10 -15.56 -6.30
N ALA A 129 -0.03 -16.09 -6.82
CA ALA A 129 -1.34 -15.86 -6.19
C ALA A 129 -1.42 -16.47 -4.78
N GLU A 130 -0.71 -17.54 -4.57
CA GLU A 130 -0.66 -18.30 -3.31
C GLU A 130 0.31 -17.71 -2.28
N ILE A 131 0.96 -16.57 -2.56
CA ILE A 131 1.92 -15.93 -1.64
C ILE A 131 1.27 -15.62 -0.28
N ASP A 132 0.01 -15.17 -0.27
CA ASP A 132 -0.74 -14.92 0.95
C ASP A 132 -0.86 -16.17 1.82
N GLU A 133 -0.99 -17.34 1.19
CA GLU A 133 -1.06 -18.63 1.89
C GLU A 133 0.28 -18.97 2.55
N ALA A 134 1.41 -18.73 1.88
CA ALA A 134 2.73 -18.93 2.45
C ALA A 134 2.95 -18.06 3.68
N PHE A 135 2.55 -16.79 3.63
CA PHE A 135 2.61 -15.91 4.79
C PHE A 135 1.64 -16.32 5.90
N ARG A 136 0.44 -16.76 5.56
CA ARG A 136 -0.54 -17.23 6.54
C ARG A 136 -0.04 -18.46 7.30
N ARG A 137 0.60 -19.41 6.63
CA ARG A 137 1.25 -20.56 7.27
C ARG A 137 2.42 -20.17 8.16
N ALA A 138 3.09 -19.06 7.82
CA ALA A 138 4.11 -18.47 8.67
C ALA A 138 3.54 -17.68 9.88
N GLY A 139 2.21 -17.61 10.01
CA GLY A 139 1.53 -16.87 11.08
C GLY A 139 1.44 -15.36 10.84
N ALA A 140 1.49 -14.91 9.59
CA ALA A 140 1.46 -13.51 9.21
C ALA A 140 0.58 -13.22 7.99
N SER A 141 0.42 -11.95 7.64
CA SER A 141 -0.16 -11.50 6.38
C SER A 141 0.77 -10.51 5.71
N LEU A 142 0.91 -10.61 4.41
CA LEU A 142 1.67 -9.62 3.62
C LEU A 142 0.94 -8.27 3.57
N PHE A 143 -0.40 -8.32 3.48
CA PHE A 143 -1.26 -7.13 3.43
C PHE A 143 -1.83 -6.77 4.81
N PRO A 144 -2.14 -5.48 5.06
CA PRO A 144 -2.85 -5.09 6.28
C PRO A 144 -4.22 -5.78 6.35
N SER A 145 -4.52 -6.41 7.48
CA SER A 145 -5.77 -7.13 7.71
C SER A 145 -6.67 -6.44 8.73
N THR A 146 -6.08 -5.67 9.64
CA THR A 146 -6.79 -4.94 10.69
C THR A 146 -6.40 -3.46 10.71
N ARG A 147 -7.21 -2.63 11.37
CA ARG A 147 -6.88 -1.20 11.59
C ARG A 147 -5.59 -0.98 12.38
N ARG A 148 -5.16 -1.97 13.16
CA ARG A 148 -3.91 -1.88 13.94
C ARG A 148 -2.68 -2.13 13.06
N ASP A 149 -2.86 -2.80 11.92
CA ASP A 149 -1.74 -3.15 11.03
C ASP A 149 -1.26 -1.96 10.21
N LEU A 150 -2.12 -0.96 10.00
CA LEU A 150 -1.83 0.19 9.14
C LEU A 150 -2.27 1.49 9.81
N ALA A 151 -1.32 2.29 10.24
CA ALA A 151 -1.54 3.65 10.68
C ALA A 151 -1.21 4.62 9.53
N THR A 152 -2.04 5.66 9.37
CA THR A 152 -1.84 6.71 8.38
C THR A 152 -1.91 8.07 9.03
N ASP A 153 -1.08 9.00 8.56
CA ASP A 153 -1.07 10.38 9.02
C ASP A 153 -0.91 11.36 7.85
N CYS A 154 -1.39 12.58 8.01
CA CYS A 154 -1.25 13.64 7.04
C CYS A 154 -1.18 15.01 7.71
N SER A 155 -0.20 15.82 7.35
CA SER A 155 -0.03 17.19 7.87
C SER A 155 -1.09 18.20 7.37
N CYS A 156 -2.16 17.75 6.68
CA CYS A 156 -3.22 18.64 6.23
C CYS A 156 -4.19 19.01 7.38
N PRO A 157 -4.93 20.13 7.26
CA PRO A 157 -5.87 20.55 8.31
C PRO A 157 -7.20 19.76 8.33
N ASP A 158 -7.35 18.75 7.45
CA ASP A 158 -8.54 17.89 7.42
C ASP A 158 -8.50 16.93 8.62
N ALA A 159 -9.45 17.02 9.52
CA ALA A 159 -9.54 16.15 10.70
C ALA A 159 -9.84 14.68 10.35
N ALA A 160 -10.28 14.41 9.11
CA ALA A 160 -10.60 13.05 8.69
C ALA A 160 -9.33 12.25 8.35
N ASN A 161 -9.22 11.06 8.91
CA ASN A 161 -8.18 10.09 8.55
C ASN A 161 -8.84 8.74 8.17
N PRO A 162 -8.66 8.28 6.93
CA PRO A 162 -7.84 8.85 5.85
C PRO A 162 -8.46 10.09 5.20
N CYS A 163 -7.65 11.12 4.94
CA CYS A 163 -8.02 12.28 4.13
C CYS A 163 -7.80 12.00 2.62
N LYS A 164 -8.17 12.95 1.75
CA LYS A 164 -7.94 12.81 0.29
C LYS A 164 -6.46 12.66 -0.10
N HIS A 165 -5.52 13.20 0.69
CA HIS A 165 -4.09 13.10 0.42
C HIS A 165 -3.56 11.71 0.78
N VAL A 166 -3.98 11.15 1.90
CA VAL A 166 -3.73 9.74 2.25
C VAL A 166 -4.28 8.82 1.16
N ALA A 167 -5.53 9.05 0.73
CA ALA A 167 -6.15 8.27 -0.35
C ALA A 167 -5.37 8.38 -1.68
N ALA A 168 -4.86 9.57 -2.02
CA ALA A 168 -4.04 9.76 -3.21
C ALA A 168 -2.72 8.98 -3.14
N THR A 169 -2.01 9.07 -2.02
CA THR A 169 -0.76 8.34 -1.79
C THR A 169 -1.00 6.83 -1.82
N HIS A 170 -2.11 6.35 -1.26
CA HIS A 170 -2.50 4.95 -1.30
C HIS A 170 -2.71 4.44 -2.75
N CYS A 171 -3.35 5.25 -3.61
CA CYS A 171 -3.51 4.92 -5.02
C CYS A 171 -2.17 4.85 -5.76
N VAL A 172 -1.25 5.79 -5.46
CA VAL A 172 0.11 5.79 -6.04
C VAL A 172 0.90 4.57 -5.59
N LEU A 173 0.79 4.17 -4.32
CA LEU A 173 1.38 2.94 -3.81
C LEU A 173 0.82 1.69 -4.51
N GLY A 174 -0.49 1.63 -4.75
CA GLY A 174 -1.10 0.52 -5.47
C GLY A 174 -0.48 0.33 -6.86
N GLU A 175 -0.29 1.41 -7.62
CA GLU A 175 0.39 1.34 -8.92
C GLU A 175 1.90 1.06 -8.79
N ALA A 176 2.56 1.56 -7.75
CA ALA A 176 3.95 1.24 -7.48
C ALA A 176 4.14 -0.26 -7.22
N PHE A 177 3.24 -0.86 -6.43
CA PHE A 177 3.23 -2.31 -6.20
C PHE A 177 2.87 -3.11 -7.46
N ASP A 178 1.95 -2.61 -8.32
CA ASP A 178 1.68 -3.21 -9.62
C ASP A 178 2.93 -3.34 -10.49
N LYS A 179 3.83 -2.34 -10.41
CA LYS A 179 5.08 -2.29 -11.16
C LYS A 179 6.20 -3.12 -10.53
N ASP A 180 6.27 -3.10 -9.20
CA ASP A 180 7.27 -3.84 -8.42
C ASP A 180 6.65 -4.44 -7.15
N PRO A 181 6.31 -5.74 -7.15
CA PRO A 181 5.73 -6.40 -5.99
C PRO A 181 6.70 -6.49 -4.81
N PHE A 182 8.01 -6.37 -5.03
CA PHE A 182 9.01 -6.41 -3.96
C PHE A 182 8.95 -5.21 -3.02
N LEU A 183 8.35 -4.09 -3.45
CA LEU A 183 8.08 -2.96 -2.55
C LEU A 183 7.15 -3.36 -1.38
N LEU A 184 6.27 -4.35 -1.57
CA LEU A 184 5.48 -4.92 -0.47
C LEU A 184 6.35 -5.66 0.54
N PHE A 185 7.36 -6.40 0.07
CA PHE A 185 8.31 -7.09 0.96
C PHE A 185 9.18 -6.09 1.71
N GLU A 186 9.67 -5.05 1.01
CA GLU A 186 10.43 -3.97 1.62
C GLU A 186 9.61 -3.26 2.71
N LEU A 187 8.35 -2.95 2.42
CA LEU A 187 7.42 -2.38 3.39
C LEU A 187 7.22 -3.31 4.61
N ARG A 188 7.27 -4.62 4.42
CA ARG A 188 7.21 -5.62 5.50
C ARG A 188 8.58 -5.94 6.11
N GLY A 189 9.63 -5.18 5.76
CA GLY A 189 10.94 -5.22 6.40
C GLY A 189 11.98 -6.13 5.75
N ARG A 190 11.79 -6.54 4.49
CA ARG A 190 12.74 -7.39 3.79
C ARG A 190 13.01 -6.90 2.38
N ALA A 191 14.25 -6.55 2.06
CA ALA A 191 14.63 -6.13 0.72
C ALA A 191 14.54 -7.27 -0.31
N LYS A 192 14.30 -6.92 -1.57
CA LYS A 192 14.22 -7.87 -2.69
C LYS A 192 15.40 -8.84 -2.72
N ALA A 193 16.63 -8.33 -2.65
CA ALA A 193 17.85 -9.14 -2.69
C ALA A 193 17.86 -10.18 -1.57
N ASP A 194 17.51 -9.78 -0.34
CA ASP A 194 17.51 -10.67 0.83
C ASP A 194 16.48 -11.79 0.70
N VAL A 195 15.28 -11.48 0.13
CA VAL A 195 14.25 -12.50 -0.11
C VAL A 195 14.72 -13.51 -1.15
N LEU A 196 15.24 -13.03 -2.28
CA LEU A 196 15.71 -13.92 -3.36
C LEU A 196 16.89 -14.80 -2.92
N ASP A 197 17.83 -14.24 -2.14
CA ASP A 197 18.95 -14.99 -1.62
C ASP A 197 18.52 -16.01 -0.55
N ALA A 198 17.56 -15.65 0.29
CA ALA A 198 16.99 -16.60 1.25
C ALA A 198 16.27 -17.75 0.55
N LEU A 199 15.49 -17.48 -0.49
CA LEU A 199 14.83 -18.50 -1.31
C LEU A 199 15.83 -19.44 -1.99
N ARG A 200 16.92 -18.89 -2.57
CA ARG A 200 17.99 -19.70 -3.18
C ARG A 200 18.63 -20.65 -2.16
N ARG A 201 18.96 -20.14 -0.96
CA ARG A 201 19.56 -20.96 0.13
C ARG A 201 18.61 -22.04 0.61
N ALA A 202 17.33 -21.71 0.86
CA ALA A 202 16.34 -22.68 1.31
C ALA A 202 16.16 -23.82 0.30
N ARG A 203 16.12 -23.51 -0.99
CA ARG A 203 16.01 -24.52 -2.05
C ARG A 203 17.28 -25.36 -2.21
N ALA A 204 18.46 -24.77 -2.10
CA ALA A 204 19.71 -25.53 -2.15
C ALA A 204 19.84 -26.47 -0.96
N GLY A 205 19.34 -26.11 0.22
CA GLY A 205 19.24 -26.99 1.40
C GLY A 205 18.28 -28.15 1.16
N ALA A 206 17.07 -27.86 0.67
CA ALA A 206 16.08 -28.90 0.37
C ALA A 206 16.52 -29.90 -0.72
N ALA A 207 17.32 -29.46 -1.70
CA ALA A 207 17.88 -30.34 -2.74
C ALA A 207 18.99 -31.27 -2.24
N ARG A 208 19.53 -31.02 -1.04
CA ARG A 208 20.59 -31.82 -0.42
C ARG A 208 20.05 -32.87 0.56
N GLU A 209 18.78 -32.81 0.96
CA GLU A 209 18.18 -33.86 1.78
C GLU A 209 18.00 -35.11 0.92
N PRO A 210 18.57 -36.27 1.33
CA PRO A 210 18.44 -37.52 0.57
C PRO A 210 16.99 -37.95 0.60
N VAL A 211 16.43 -38.22 -0.60
CA VAL A 211 15.12 -38.87 -0.74
C VAL A 211 15.15 -40.18 0.06
N PRO A 212 14.23 -40.39 1.03
CA PRO A 212 14.15 -41.69 1.73
C PRO A 212 14.01 -42.77 0.70
N ARG A 213 14.97 -43.71 0.63
CA ARG A 213 14.83 -44.90 -0.21
C ARG A 213 13.64 -45.69 0.32
N ALA A 214 12.60 -45.83 -0.51
CA ALA A 214 11.53 -46.74 -0.22
C ALA A 214 12.14 -48.14 -0.04
N THR A 215 12.08 -48.69 1.16
CA THR A 215 12.37 -50.09 1.44
C THR A 215 11.24 -50.89 0.85
N VAL A 216 11.56 -51.73 -0.15
CA VAL A 216 10.66 -52.75 -0.71
C VAL A 216 10.55 -53.93 0.26
#